data_b570d5b0f02fefa87ce35da28d7c83e8
#
_entry.id   b570d5b0f02fefa87ce35da28d7c83e8
#
_cell.length_a   1.000
_cell.length_b   1.000
_cell.length_c   1.000
_cell.angle_alpha   90.00
_cell.angle_beta   90.00
_cell.angle_gamma   90.00
#
_symmetry.space_group_name_H-M   'P 1'
#
loop_
_entity.id
_entity.type
_entity.pdbx_description
1 polymer ?
#
loop_
_entity_poly.entity_id
_entity_poly.type
_entity_poly.pdbx_seq_one_letter_code
_entity_poly.pdbx_strand_id
1 'polypeptide(L)'
;MLDLALPRVNKPYSAVDVGCGNGWVCRALESHETCLRAVGVDGSEAMIEKAKALGDGEFHLAVLPQWKPATAFDFLHSMEFLYYLHDPAAMLKIIHDEWLKDAGVMVAGVDHYLENEDSHGWPEALNVHMTMLSEAQWKDAMIAAGFTDVEMHRVAAKDGFIGTLVMIGTKASN
;
A
#
# COMPACT_ATOMS: atom_id res chain seq x y z
N MET A 1 8.68 5.37 -4.32
CA MET A 1 8.08 4.77 -3.10
C MET A 1 9.05 3.77 -2.46
N LEU A 2 9.43 2.70 -3.13
CA LEU A 2 10.34 1.68 -2.55
C LEU A 2 11.65 2.29 -2.06
N ASP A 3 12.29 3.16 -2.84
CA ASP A 3 13.56 3.83 -2.46
C ASP A 3 13.47 4.69 -1.20
N LEU A 4 12.26 5.19 -0.87
CA LEU A 4 12.01 5.97 0.34
C LEU A 4 11.80 5.08 1.57
N ALA A 5 11.16 3.92 1.39
CA ALA A 5 10.72 3.08 2.50
C ALA A 5 11.68 1.94 2.83
N LEU A 6 12.28 1.27 1.84
CA LEU A 6 13.16 0.11 2.04
C LEU A 6 14.40 0.38 2.91
N PRO A 7 15.01 1.60 2.92
CA PRO A 7 16.09 1.91 3.87
C PRO A 7 15.69 1.83 5.34
N ARG A 8 14.39 1.90 5.66
CA ARG A 8 13.85 1.84 7.03
C ARG A 8 13.55 0.42 7.50
N VAL A 9 13.49 -0.53 6.56
CA VAL A 9 13.12 -1.91 6.83
C VAL A 9 14.30 -2.69 7.36
N ASN A 10 14.14 -3.35 8.51
CA ASN A 10 15.14 -4.28 9.05
C ASN A 10 15.32 -5.47 8.08
N LYS A 11 16.55 -5.90 7.89
CA LYS A 11 16.92 -6.93 6.92
C LYS A 11 17.48 -8.17 7.64
N PRO A 12 17.18 -9.39 7.16
CA PRO A 12 16.31 -9.71 6.04
C PRO A 12 14.83 -9.46 6.35
N TYR A 13 13.96 -9.33 5.33
CA TYR A 13 12.56 -8.96 5.51
C TYR A 13 11.60 -9.80 4.66
N SER A 14 10.36 -9.91 5.13
CA SER A 14 9.19 -10.38 4.40
C SER A 14 8.29 -9.21 4.02
N ALA A 15 7.65 -9.27 2.85
CA ALA A 15 6.84 -8.18 2.34
C ALA A 15 5.45 -8.62 1.88
N VAL A 16 4.49 -7.70 1.92
CA VAL A 16 3.18 -7.85 1.29
C VAL A 16 2.87 -6.62 0.44
N ASP A 17 2.33 -6.84 -0.75
CA ASP A 17 1.82 -5.82 -1.66
C ASP A 17 0.28 -5.88 -1.70
N VAL A 18 -0.36 -4.85 -1.19
CA VAL A 18 -1.82 -4.77 -0.99
C VAL A 18 -2.46 -3.99 -2.13
N GLY A 19 -3.33 -4.64 -2.90
CA GLY A 19 -3.77 -4.16 -4.20
C GLY A 19 -2.67 -4.38 -5.24
N CYS A 20 -2.10 -5.59 -5.29
CA CYS A 20 -0.86 -5.87 -6.02
C CYS A 20 -1.01 -5.83 -7.55
N GLY A 21 -2.24 -5.77 -8.07
CA GLY A 21 -2.51 -5.79 -9.49
C GLY A 21 -1.81 -6.95 -10.21
N ASN A 22 -0.98 -6.66 -11.19
CA ASN A 22 -0.23 -7.66 -11.95
C ASN A 22 1.05 -8.17 -11.25
N GLY A 23 1.28 -7.84 -9.98
CA GLY A 23 2.35 -8.35 -9.15
C GLY A 23 3.75 -7.79 -9.44
N TRP A 24 3.88 -6.67 -10.15
CA TRP A 24 5.19 -6.12 -10.52
C TRP A 24 6.02 -5.70 -9.30
N VAL A 25 5.38 -5.18 -8.24
CA VAL A 25 6.07 -4.80 -7.00
C VAL A 25 6.60 -6.03 -6.26
N CYS A 26 5.80 -7.11 -6.18
CA CYS A 26 6.27 -8.37 -5.57
C CYS A 26 7.53 -8.86 -6.27
N ARG A 27 7.54 -8.92 -7.60
CA ARG A 27 8.72 -9.33 -8.38
C ARG A 27 9.91 -8.39 -8.18
N ALA A 28 9.67 -7.07 -8.10
CA ALA A 28 10.72 -6.11 -7.82
C ALA A 28 11.32 -6.33 -6.42
N LEU A 29 10.48 -6.58 -5.40
CA LEU A 29 10.94 -6.88 -4.04
C LEU A 29 11.73 -8.18 -3.97
N GLU A 30 11.27 -9.24 -4.63
CA GLU A 30 11.95 -10.54 -4.67
C GLU A 30 13.30 -10.48 -5.38
N SER A 31 13.54 -9.49 -6.23
CA SER A 31 14.88 -9.28 -6.84
C SER A 31 15.93 -8.76 -5.85
N HIS A 32 15.53 -8.31 -4.66
CA HIS A 32 16.44 -7.89 -3.61
C HIS A 32 16.91 -9.10 -2.78
N GLU A 33 18.20 -9.35 -2.69
CA GLU A 33 18.79 -10.48 -1.94
C GLU A 33 18.35 -10.55 -0.46
N THR A 34 17.93 -9.43 0.11
CA THR A 34 17.46 -9.35 1.49
C THR A 34 15.97 -9.58 1.65
N CYS A 35 15.20 -9.70 0.56
CA CYS A 35 13.79 -10.06 0.59
C CYS A 35 13.65 -11.59 0.69
N LEU A 36 13.09 -12.07 1.78
CA LEU A 36 12.88 -13.51 2.00
C LEU A 36 11.63 -14.02 1.29
N ARG A 37 10.63 -13.15 1.13
CA ARG A 37 9.32 -13.47 0.58
C ARG A 37 8.56 -12.18 0.27
N ALA A 38 7.92 -12.13 -0.88
CA ALA A 38 6.94 -11.09 -1.20
C ALA A 38 5.61 -11.74 -1.58
N VAL A 39 4.52 -11.27 -0.96
CA VAL A 39 3.16 -11.78 -1.17
C VAL A 39 2.32 -10.67 -1.80
N GLY A 40 1.58 -10.98 -2.85
CA GLY A 40 0.61 -10.06 -3.45
C GLY A 40 -0.83 -10.45 -3.09
N VAL A 41 -1.66 -9.47 -2.78
CA VAL A 41 -3.10 -9.67 -2.59
C VAL A 41 -3.89 -8.66 -3.41
N ASP A 42 -4.88 -9.12 -4.16
CA ASP A 42 -5.76 -8.28 -4.99
C ASP A 42 -7.16 -8.90 -5.08
N GLY A 43 -8.18 -8.03 -5.19
CA GLY A 43 -9.58 -8.44 -5.34
C GLY A 43 -9.97 -8.78 -6.77
N SER A 44 -9.13 -8.51 -7.76
CA SER A 44 -9.39 -8.77 -9.17
C SER A 44 -8.80 -10.10 -9.62
N GLU A 45 -9.67 -11.05 -9.96
CA GLU A 45 -9.27 -12.36 -10.51
C GLU A 45 -8.38 -12.20 -11.76
N ALA A 46 -8.75 -11.30 -12.66
CA ALA A 46 -7.98 -11.03 -13.88
C ALA A 46 -6.56 -10.50 -13.57
N MET A 47 -6.41 -9.70 -12.52
CA MET A 47 -5.09 -9.20 -12.10
C MET A 47 -4.26 -10.32 -11.48
N ILE A 48 -4.84 -11.15 -10.63
CA ILE A 48 -4.15 -12.30 -10.04
C ILE A 48 -3.74 -13.34 -11.10
N GLU A 49 -4.59 -13.63 -12.06
CA GLU A 49 -4.22 -14.50 -13.19
C GLU A 49 -3.05 -13.91 -13.98
N LYS A 50 -3.11 -12.60 -14.26
CA LYS A 50 -2.02 -11.90 -14.94
C LYS A 50 -0.74 -11.91 -14.12
N ALA A 51 -0.82 -11.69 -12.81
CA ALA A 51 0.35 -11.73 -11.93
C ALA A 51 1.04 -13.11 -11.98
N LYS A 52 0.26 -14.19 -11.88
CA LYS A 52 0.75 -15.59 -11.99
C LYS A 52 1.31 -15.94 -13.36
N ALA A 53 0.75 -15.36 -14.42
CA ALA A 53 1.25 -15.58 -15.79
C ALA A 53 2.58 -14.85 -16.08
N LEU A 54 2.88 -13.77 -15.34
CA LEU A 54 4.08 -12.95 -15.53
C LEU A 54 5.29 -13.39 -14.73
N GLY A 55 5.15 -14.36 -13.83
CA GLY A 55 6.26 -14.91 -13.05
C GLY A 55 5.80 -15.72 -11.86
N ASP A 56 6.72 -16.50 -11.32
CA ASP A 56 6.52 -17.22 -10.08
C ASP A 56 6.42 -16.22 -8.92
N GLY A 57 5.46 -16.42 -8.05
CA GLY A 57 5.23 -15.55 -6.89
C GLY A 57 4.01 -16.04 -6.10
N GLU A 58 3.90 -15.59 -4.87
CA GLU A 58 2.76 -15.89 -4.02
C GLU A 58 1.68 -14.81 -4.19
N PHE A 59 0.58 -15.16 -4.88
CA PHE A 59 -0.53 -14.23 -5.16
C PHE A 59 -1.85 -14.80 -4.68
N HIS A 60 -2.61 -13.99 -3.91
CA HIS A 60 -3.90 -14.33 -3.36
C HIS A 60 -5.02 -13.50 -3.97
N LEU A 61 -6.04 -14.17 -4.50
CA LEU A 61 -7.30 -13.53 -4.84
C LEU A 61 -8.11 -13.37 -3.55
N ALA A 62 -8.32 -12.13 -3.13
CA ALA A 62 -9.09 -11.86 -1.92
C ALA A 62 -9.66 -10.44 -1.88
N VAL A 63 -10.90 -10.34 -1.41
CA VAL A 63 -11.55 -9.05 -1.16
C VAL A 63 -11.10 -8.53 0.20
N LEU A 64 -10.59 -7.31 0.20
CA LEU A 64 -10.15 -6.64 1.42
C LEU A 64 -11.28 -5.80 2.03
N PRO A 65 -11.37 -5.74 3.37
CA PRO A 65 -10.41 -6.19 4.39
C PRO A 65 -10.60 -7.63 4.89
N GLN A 66 -11.40 -8.48 4.22
CA GLN A 66 -11.74 -9.83 4.72
C GLN A 66 -10.58 -10.81 4.70
N TRP A 67 -9.56 -10.57 3.87
CA TRP A 67 -8.36 -11.40 3.87
C TRP A 67 -7.46 -11.04 5.07
N LYS A 68 -6.81 -12.06 5.63
CA LYS A 68 -5.85 -11.92 6.71
C LYS A 68 -4.63 -12.78 6.42
N PRO A 69 -3.40 -12.23 6.50
CA PRO A 69 -2.20 -13.03 6.36
C PRO A 69 -2.04 -14.02 7.52
N ALA A 70 -1.48 -15.19 7.24
CA ALA A 70 -1.19 -16.18 8.26
C ALA A 70 -0.07 -15.73 9.22
N THR A 71 0.82 -14.87 8.75
CA THR A 71 1.93 -14.29 9.53
C THR A 71 2.11 -12.83 9.16
N ALA A 72 2.45 -12.00 10.13
CA ALA A 72 2.75 -10.59 9.91
C ALA A 72 4.05 -10.40 9.11
N PHE A 73 4.17 -9.25 8.46
CA PHE A 73 5.24 -8.87 7.55
C PHE A 73 6.15 -7.79 8.16
N ASP A 74 7.38 -7.72 7.68
CA ASP A 74 8.32 -6.66 8.03
C ASP A 74 8.07 -5.39 7.19
N PHE A 75 7.52 -5.56 5.98
CA PHE A 75 7.24 -4.49 5.04
C PHE A 75 5.89 -4.65 4.36
N LEU A 76 5.13 -3.56 4.27
CA LEU A 76 3.88 -3.49 3.54
C LEU A 76 3.93 -2.36 2.51
N HIS A 77 3.64 -2.70 1.27
CA HIS A 77 3.44 -1.78 0.17
C HIS A 77 1.97 -1.75 -0.25
N SER A 78 1.48 -0.59 -0.66
CA SER A 78 0.18 -0.44 -1.31
C SER A 78 0.23 0.74 -2.28
N MET A 79 -0.22 0.55 -3.52
CA MET A 79 -0.27 1.62 -4.51
C MET A 79 -1.64 1.63 -5.18
N GLU A 80 -2.27 2.82 -5.24
CA GLU A 80 -3.55 3.04 -5.92
C GLU A 80 -4.67 2.09 -5.46
N PHE A 81 -4.72 1.81 -4.15
CA PHE A 81 -5.71 0.87 -3.61
C PHE A 81 -6.55 1.44 -2.47
N LEU A 82 -5.95 2.10 -1.47
CA LEU A 82 -6.62 2.44 -0.20
C LEU A 82 -7.88 3.30 -0.38
N TYR A 83 -7.91 4.16 -1.36
CA TYR A 83 -9.07 5.01 -1.64
C TYR A 83 -10.28 4.25 -2.20
N TYR A 84 -10.14 3.01 -2.69
CA TYR A 84 -11.30 2.19 -3.08
C TYR A 84 -12.10 1.68 -1.89
N LEU A 85 -11.55 1.75 -0.67
CA LEU A 85 -12.22 1.32 0.54
C LEU A 85 -13.18 2.40 1.05
N HIS A 86 -14.35 1.98 1.56
CA HIS A 86 -15.29 2.90 2.23
C HIS A 86 -14.72 3.47 3.54
N ASP A 87 -13.87 2.71 4.22
CA ASP A 87 -13.18 3.12 5.44
C ASP A 87 -11.69 2.76 5.37
N PRO A 88 -10.88 3.59 4.70
CA PRO A 88 -9.44 3.37 4.62
C PRO A 88 -8.74 3.50 5.98
N ALA A 89 -9.29 4.28 6.93
CA ALA A 89 -8.72 4.41 8.27
C ALA A 89 -8.83 3.09 9.06
N ALA A 90 -9.96 2.39 8.95
CA ALA A 90 -10.10 1.06 9.54
C ALA A 90 -9.11 0.05 8.93
N MET A 91 -8.87 0.13 7.61
CA MET A 91 -7.87 -0.73 6.97
C MET A 91 -6.45 -0.43 7.45
N LEU A 92 -6.09 0.85 7.59
CA LEU A 92 -4.78 1.25 8.14
C LEU A 92 -4.58 0.68 9.55
N LYS A 93 -5.64 0.68 10.37
CA LYS A 93 -5.56 0.08 11.71
C LYS A 93 -5.40 -1.43 11.68
N ILE A 94 -6.09 -2.15 10.81
CA ILE A 94 -5.91 -3.60 10.60
C ILE A 94 -4.48 -3.90 10.15
N ILE A 95 -3.96 -3.14 9.20
CA ILE A 95 -2.58 -3.27 8.71
C ILE A 95 -1.60 -3.12 9.88
N HIS A 96 -1.74 -2.04 10.66
CA HIS A 96 -0.87 -1.77 11.79
C HIS A 96 -0.93 -2.89 12.82
N ASP A 97 -2.13 -3.26 13.27
CA ASP A 97 -2.29 -4.17 14.42
C ASP A 97 -1.99 -5.62 14.07
N GLU A 98 -2.42 -6.07 12.88
CA GLU A 98 -2.48 -7.49 12.56
C GLU A 98 -1.51 -7.94 11.46
N TRP A 99 -1.13 -7.04 10.54
CA TRP A 99 -0.36 -7.44 9.35
C TRP A 99 1.10 -7.06 9.41
N LEU A 100 1.47 -6.08 10.25
CA LEU A 100 2.85 -5.68 10.46
C LEU A 100 3.40 -6.25 11.75
N LYS A 101 4.63 -6.73 11.69
CA LYS A 101 5.46 -7.04 12.86
C LYS A 101 5.85 -5.76 13.59
N ASP A 102 6.33 -5.88 14.82
CA ASP A 102 7.00 -4.80 15.53
C ASP A 102 8.19 -4.29 14.70
N ALA A 103 8.39 -2.99 14.67
CA ALA A 103 9.31 -2.28 13.77
C ALA A 103 9.02 -2.44 12.27
N GLY A 104 7.86 -3.01 11.89
CA GLY A 104 7.44 -3.14 10.50
C GLY A 104 7.12 -1.78 9.88
N VAL A 105 7.41 -1.65 8.59
CA VAL A 105 7.26 -0.41 7.82
C VAL A 105 6.16 -0.56 6.80
N MET A 106 5.27 0.44 6.73
CA MET A 106 4.27 0.58 5.67
C MET A 106 4.64 1.73 4.75
N VAL A 107 4.46 1.54 3.45
CA VAL A 107 4.41 2.61 2.45
C VAL A 107 3.16 2.47 1.59
N ALA A 108 2.41 3.54 1.45
CA ALA A 108 1.28 3.58 0.54
C ALA A 108 1.33 4.82 -0.35
N GLY A 109 0.82 4.70 -1.58
CA GLY A 109 0.69 5.78 -2.53
C GLY A 109 -0.72 5.90 -3.06
N VAL A 110 -1.20 7.12 -3.21
CA VAL A 110 -2.52 7.43 -3.77
C VAL A 110 -2.45 8.63 -4.69
N ASP A 111 -3.14 8.55 -5.83
CA ASP A 111 -3.30 9.68 -6.75
C ASP A 111 -4.69 10.34 -6.57
N HIS A 112 -5.66 9.61 -6.02
CA HIS A 112 -6.96 10.18 -5.67
C HIS A 112 -6.93 10.77 -4.25
N TYR A 113 -6.72 12.08 -4.14
CA TYR A 113 -6.73 12.83 -2.89
C TYR A 113 -7.13 14.29 -3.13
N LEU A 114 -7.59 14.98 -2.09
CA LEU A 114 -8.26 16.27 -2.19
C LEU A 114 -7.45 17.34 -2.94
N GLU A 115 -6.15 17.39 -2.72
CA GLU A 115 -5.27 18.39 -3.34
C GLU A 115 -4.93 18.06 -4.81
N ASN A 116 -5.25 16.85 -5.31
CA ASN A 116 -5.15 16.47 -6.71
C ASN A 116 -6.50 16.63 -7.42
N GLU A 117 -6.82 17.88 -7.82
CA GLU A 117 -8.11 18.23 -8.44
C GLU A 117 -8.40 17.41 -9.69
N ASP A 118 -7.39 17.00 -10.46
CA ASP A 118 -7.54 16.21 -11.69
C ASP A 118 -8.13 14.82 -11.40
N SER A 119 -8.03 14.32 -10.16
CA SER A 119 -8.59 13.04 -9.75
C SER A 119 -10.05 13.09 -9.30
N HIS A 120 -10.61 14.30 -9.10
CA HIS A 120 -11.95 14.44 -8.49
C HIS A 120 -13.07 13.82 -9.33
N GLY A 121 -12.92 13.83 -10.66
CA GLY A 121 -13.90 13.23 -11.57
C GLY A 121 -13.78 11.69 -11.74
N TRP A 122 -12.77 11.05 -11.16
CA TRP A 122 -12.51 9.62 -11.39
C TRP A 122 -13.62 8.70 -10.89
N PRO A 123 -14.21 8.89 -9.69
CA PRO A 123 -15.28 8.03 -9.20
C PRO A 123 -16.47 7.94 -10.17
N GLU A 124 -16.88 9.08 -10.73
CA GLU A 124 -17.97 9.15 -11.71
C GLU A 124 -17.55 8.56 -13.06
N ALA A 125 -16.38 8.93 -13.57
CA ALA A 125 -15.89 8.47 -14.87
C ALA A 125 -15.68 6.94 -14.93
N LEU A 126 -15.25 6.34 -13.83
CA LEU A 126 -14.99 4.90 -13.73
C LEU A 126 -16.16 4.12 -13.13
N ASN A 127 -17.21 4.80 -12.68
CA ASN A 127 -18.38 4.20 -11.99
C ASN A 127 -17.95 3.29 -10.83
N VAL A 128 -17.04 3.78 -9.99
CA VAL A 128 -16.55 3.06 -8.81
C VAL A 128 -16.55 3.98 -7.59
N HIS A 129 -16.64 3.38 -6.41
CA HIS A 129 -16.47 4.12 -5.16
C HIS A 129 -15.01 4.51 -4.98
N MET A 130 -14.77 5.77 -4.60
CA MET A 130 -13.46 6.24 -4.12
C MET A 130 -13.67 7.20 -2.94
N THR A 131 -13.00 6.92 -1.84
CA THR A 131 -12.99 7.78 -0.66
C THR A 131 -11.95 8.87 -0.86
N MET A 132 -12.40 10.13 -0.86
CA MET A 132 -11.52 11.28 -0.98
C MET A 132 -11.12 11.79 0.39
N LEU A 133 -9.82 11.78 0.66
CA LEU A 133 -9.23 12.39 1.85
C LEU A 133 -8.17 13.41 1.42
N SER A 134 -8.00 14.47 2.22
CA SER A 134 -6.86 15.38 2.05
C SER A 134 -5.56 14.72 2.54
N GLU A 135 -4.42 15.30 2.16
CA GLU A 135 -3.11 14.89 2.67
C GLU A 135 -3.05 14.91 4.21
N ALA A 136 -3.65 15.94 4.83
CA ALA A 136 -3.74 16.02 6.28
C ALA A 136 -4.60 14.88 6.88
N GLN A 137 -5.74 14.56 6.27
CA GLN A 137 -6.60 13.48 6.72
C GLN A 137 -5.95 12.10 6.56
N TRP A 138 -5.20 11.86 5.48
CA TRP A 138 -4.42 10.64 5.32
C TRP A 138 -3.36 10.50 6.41
N LYS A 139 -2.63 11.60 6.72
CA LYS A 139 -1.65 11.63 7.81
C LYS A 139 -2.29 11.33 9.16
N ASP A 140 -3.40 12.00 9.46
CA ASP A 140 -4.14 11.81 10.73
C ASP A 140 -4.65 10.36 10.85
N ALA A 141 -5.13 9.75 9.76
CA ALA A 141 -5.55 8.36 9.73
C ALA A 141 -4.41 7.39 10.03
N MET A 142 -3.20 7.63 9.47
CA MET A 142 -2.01 6.86 9.80
C MET A 142 -1.65 6.95 11.29
N ILE A 143 -1.63 8.18 11.84
CA ILE A 143 -1.32 8.41 13.26
C ILE A 143 -2.39 7.75 14.16
N ALA A 144 -3.66 7.91 13.82
CA ALA A 144 -4.76 7.31 14.57
C ALA A 144 -4.75 5.78 14.52
N ALA A 145 -4.25 5.18 13.44
CA ALA A 145 -4.04 3.75 13.33
C ALA A 145 -2.91 3.22 14.24
N GLY A 146 -2.02 4.10 14.74
CA GLY A 146 -0.92 3.76 15.64
C GLY A 146 0.48 3.86 15.03
N PHE A 147 0.58 4.26 13.76
CA PHE A 147 1.89 4.44 13.13
C PHE A 147 2.67 5.59 13.75
N THR A 148 3.96 5.37 13.95
CA THR A 148 4.96 6.38 14.33
C THR A 148 5.80 6.77 13.13
N ASP A 149 6.58 7.84 13.25
CA ASP A 149 7.47 8.36 12.20
C ASP A 149 6.75 8.54 10.85
N VAL A 150 5.51 9.07 10.93
CA VAL A 150 4.66 9.25 9.75
C VAL A 150 5.18 10.40 8.90
N GLU A 151 5.59 10.07 7.69
CA GLU A 151 6.05 11.03 6.68
C GLU A 151 5.12 11.03 5.46
N MET A 152 4.91 12.22 4.90
CA MET A 152 4.15 12.45 3.68
C MET A 152 5.08 13.00 2.61
N HIS A 153 5.02 12.46 1.40
CA HIS A 153 5.84 12.89 0.27
C HIS A 153 4.95 13.01 -0.98
N ARG A 154 5.32 13.89 -1.89
CA ARG A 154 4.78 13.89 -3.25
C ARG A 154 5.88 13.44 -4.20
N VAL A 155 5.64 12.33 -4.90
CA VAL A 155 6.62 11.76 -5.84
C VAL A 155 6.13 11.86 -7.28
N ALA A 156 7.05 11.86 -8.23
CA ALA A 156 6.77 11.94 -9.65
C ALA A 156 5.96 13.19 -10.08
N ALA A 157 5.97 14.25 -9.29
CA ALA A 157 5.37 15.53 -9.67
C ALA A 157 6.01 16.07 -10.96
N LYS A 158 5.19 16.59 -11.87
CA LYS A 158 5.60 17.19 -13.15
C LYS A 158 4.54 18.18 -13.63
N ASP A 159 4.82 18.89 -14.71
CA ASP A 159 3.83 19.80 -15.31
C ASP A 159 2.50 19.08 -15.57
N GLY A 160 1.42 19.61 -14.99
CA GLY A 160 0.07 19.02 -15.08
C GLY A 160 -0.18 17.81 -14.19
N PHE A 161 0.74 17.45 -13.29
CA PHE A 161 0.52 16.40 -12.28
C PHE A 161 1.18 16.78 -10.95
N ILE A 162 0.38 16.95 -9.92
CA ILE A 162 0.83 17.39 -8.59
C ILE A 162 1.72 16.35 -7.88
N GLY A 163 1.70 15.10 -8.34
CA GLY A 163 2.45 13.98 -7.81
C GLY A 163 1.57 12.99 -7.04
N THR A 164 2.05 11.75 -6.97
CA THR A 164 1.48 10.72 -6.10
C THR A 164 1.74 11.09 -4.65
N LEU A 165 0.70 11.12 -3.84
CA LEU A 165 0.82 11.28 -2.39
C LEU A 165 1.29 9.96 -1.79
N VAL A 166 2.50 9.95 -1.25
CA VAL A 166 3.12 8.80 -0.59
C VAL A 166 3.13 9.02 0.91
N MET A 167 2.63 8.05 1.64
CA MET A 167 2.65 8.01 3.10
C MET A 167 3.51 6.85 3.57
N ILE A 168 4.37 7.09 4.55
CA ILE A 168 5.25 6.10 5.18
C ILE A 168 5.03 6.16 6.68
N GLY A 169 4.96 5.01 7.33
CA GLY A 169 4.87 4.93 8.78
C GLY A 169 5.49 3.63 9.30
N THR A 170 5.87 3.63 10.57
CA THR A 170 6.49 2.49 11.25
C THR A 170 5.58 2.04 12.40
N LYS A 171 5.43 0.74 12.59
CA LYS A 171 4.85 0.18 13.80
C LYS A 171 5.92 0.18 14.89
N ALA A 172 5.64 0.83 16.01
CA ALA A 172 6.59 0.86 17.12
C ALA A 172 6.93 -0.56 17.61
N SER A 173 8.15 -0.75 18.08
CA SER A 173 8.52 -1.99 18.80
C SER A 173 7.95 -1.93 20.21
N ASN A 174 7.27 -3.00 20.61
CA ASN A 174 6.81 -3.19 21.99
C ASN A 174 7.92 -3.71 22.88
#